data_4670448f301c8c0b18f1557f10dbdd4f
#
_entry.id   4670448f301c8c0b18f1557f10dbdd4f
#
_cell.length_a   1.000
_cell.length_b   1.000
_cell.length_c   1.000
_cell.angle_alpha   90.00
_cell.angle_beta   90.00
_cell.angle_gamma   90.00
#
_symmetry.space_group_name_H-M   'P 1'
#
loop_
_entity.id
_entity.type
_entity.pdbx_description
1 polymer ?
#
loop_
_entity_poly.entity_id
_entity_poly.type
_entity_poly.pdbx_seq_one_letter_code
_entity_poly.pdbx_strand_id
1 'polypeptide(L)'
;RRPGIGPLAGFRGETNTDVGRGDISLDQIENYIKNGGFWSEKIPDEAQYYKPWNKAYQKWAVEMGFYDKEEPFVFQIYLEPLAKLQNYQQLPDNLKPQKHLFKRIDEKMDPLPIWWSNHDPKKVKQYPIHAITQRPAAMYHSWGSQNVWLRQIHGSNKLFVSKGIWKEKNFKDGDWARLTSENSSIVVPVALMKSQNEDTVWTWNAIGKRKGSWALDENVEEANEGFIINHLISDLLPKNDSGYRYSNSDPITGQAAWYDLLVNIEKVDNPSKVSLPQFPVLSSPVNVGVDKKK
;
A
#
# COMPACT_ATOMS: atom_id res chain seq x y z
N ARG A 1 26.06 -3.31 4.45
CA ARG A 1 26.31 -1.88 4.26
C ARG A 1 27.78 -1.66 3.95
N ARG A 2 28.09 -0.89 2.93
CA ARG A 2 29.48 -0.48 2.63
C ARG A 2 29.90 0.59 3.64
N PRO A 3 31.02 0.45 4.34
CA PRO A 3 31.54 1.49 5.21
C PRO A 3 31.78 2.78 4.44
N GLY A 4 31.49 3.91 5.04
CA GLY A 4 31.71 5.22 4.43
C GLY A 4 30.72 5.65 3.35
N ILE A 5 29.75 4.81 3.02
CA ILE A 5 28.80 5.05 1.94
C ILE A 5 27.36 4.89 2.43
N GLY A 6 26.49 5.70 1.88
CA GLY A 6 25.08 5.67 2.16
C GLY A 6 24.64 6.62 3.27
N PRO A 7 23.39 6.49 3.72
CA PRO A 7 22.73 7.47 4.58
C PRO A 7 23.44 7.80 5.89
N LEU A 8 24.33 6.94 6.35
CA LEU A 8 25.06 7.13 7.61
C LEU A 8 26.50 7.57 7.42
N ALA A 9 26.93 7.85 6.18
CA ALA A 9 28.24 8.43 5.93
C ALA A 9 28.30 9.81 6.59
N GLY A 10 29.32 10.04 7.41
CA GLY A 10 29.45 11.26 8.19
C GLY A 10 28.47 11.42 9.38
N PHE A 11 27.54 10.50 9.55
CA PHE A 11 26.59 10.53 10.66
C PHE A 11 27.15 9.85 11.91
N ARG A 12 27.93 8.81 11.72
CA ARG A 12 28.60 8.07 12.77
C ARG A 12 30.10 8.00 12.51
N GLY A 13 30.84 8.82 13.21
CA GLY A 13 32.28 8.83 13.12
C GLY A 13 32.82 9.65 11.94
N GLU A 14 34.00 10.20 12.16
CA GLU A 14 34.67 11.11 11.24
C GLU A 14 35.33 10.40 10.06
N THR A 15 35.61 9.12 10.22
CA THR A 15 36.45 8.37 9.30
C THR A 15 35.70 7.61 8.22
N ASN A 16 34.41 7.59 8.25
CA ASN A 16 33.58 6.76 7.34
C ASN A 16 33.86 5.24 7.38
N THR A 17 34.87 4.80 8.14
CA THR A 17 35.26 3.40 8.21
C THR A 17 34.32 2.57 9.08
N ASP A 18 33.68 3.20 10.08
CA ASP A 18 32.77 2.55 11.02
C ASP A 18 31.32 3.00 10.86
N VAL A 19 30.95 3.41 9.68
CA VAL A 19 29.59 3.87 9.38
C VAL A 19 28.56 2.81 9.75
N GLY A 20 27.68 3.16 10.64
CA GLY A 20 26.66 2.26 11.16
C GLY A 20 27.10 1.45 12.38
N ARG A 21 28.32 1.64 12.88
CA ARG A 21 28.85 1.04 14.11
C ARG A 21 29.29 2.14 15.08
N GLY A 22 29.41 1.80 16.35
CA GLY A 22 29.84 2.74 17.38
C GLY A 22 28.71 3.63 17.91
N ASP A 23 29.05 4.46 18.89
CA ASP A 23 28.10 5.34 19.55
C ASP A 23 27.79 6.58 18.71
N ILE A 24 26.55 7.04 18.80
CA ILE A 24 26.13 8.30 18.19
C ILE A 24 26.54 9.44 19.13
N SER A 25 27.35 10.36 18.63
CA SER A 25 27.69 11.59 19.36
C SER A 25 26.70 12.71 19.02
N LEU A 26 26.65 13.72 19.89
CA LEU A 26 25.83 14.92 19.62
C LEU A 26 26.32 15.65 18.37
N ASP A 27 27.65 15.74 18.17
CA ASP A 27 28.22 16.38 16.99
C ASP A 27 27.80 15.69 15.68
N GLN A 28 27.69 14.38 15.69
CA GLN A 28 27.20 13.61 14.55
C GLN A 28 25.73 13.90 14.25
N ILE A 29 24.91 14.04 15.30
CA ILE A 29 23.51 14.39 15.16
C ILE A 29 23.36 15.82 14.61
N GLU A 30 24.14 16.76 15.13
CA GLU A 30 24.14 18.14 14.66
C GLU A 30 24.60 18.24 13.22
N ASN A 31 25.66 17.52 12.85
CA ASN A 31 26.12 17.45 11.44
C ASN A 31 25.05 16.86 10.52
N TYR A 32 24.35 15.82 10.97
CA TYR A 32 23.23 15.26 10.22
C TYR A 32 22.11 16.27 9.98
N ILE A 33 21.75 17.03 11.01
CA ILE A 33 20.73 18.08 10.92
C ILE A 33 21.20 19.21 10.01
N LYS A 34 22.43 19.67 10.21
CA LYS A 34 23.05 20.76 9.43
C LYS A 34 23.14 20.45 7.94
N ASN A 35 23.43 19.20 7.60
CA ASN A 35 23.52 18.73 6.22
C ASN A 35 22.15 18.38 5.60
N GLY A 36 21.07 18.56 6.34
CA GLY A 36 19.70 18.34 5.83
C GLY A 36 19.37 16.88 5.57
N GLY A 37 20.02 15.93 6.27
CA GLY A 37 19.68 14.52 6.16
C GLY A 37 20.86 13.56 6.14
N PHE A 38 20.74 12.52 5.35
CA PHE A 38 21.62 11.35 5.39
C PHE A 38 23.02 11.54 4.77
N TRP A 39 23.25 12.63 4.04
CA TRP A 39 24.48 12.85 3.29
C TRP A 39 25.33 13.91 3.95
N SER A 40 26.60 13.61 4.17
CA SER A 40 27.59 14.58 4.66
C SER A 40 28.01 15.58 3.58
N GLU A 41 27.86 15.21 2.33
CA GLU A 41 28.29 16.01 1.21
C GLU A 41 27.10 16.38 0.30
N LYS A 42 27.05 17.66 -0.05
CA LYS A 42 26.07 18.17 -1.00
C LYS A 42 26.43 17.69 -2.40
N ILE A 43 25.41 17.33 -3.19
CA ILE A 43 25.62 17.09 -4.62
C ILE A 43 26.14 18.39 -5.26
N PRO A 44 27.26 18.38 -5.99
CA PRO A 44 27.76 19.55 -6.67
C PRO A 44 26.72 20.21 -7.55
N ASP A 45 26.71 21.54 -7.61
CA ASP A 45 25.69 22.28 -8.36
C ASP A 45 25.66 21.88 -9.85
N GLU A 46 26.84 21.64 -10.45
CA GLU A 46 26.98 21.15 -11.82
C GLU A 46 26.43 19.71 -12.03
N ALA A 47 26.29 18.95 -10.95
CA ALA A 47 25.84 17.57 -10.97
C ALA A 47 24.32 17.40 -10.72
N GLN A 48 23.58 18.48 -10.46
CA GLN A 48 22.17 18.39 -9.99
C GLN A 48 21.18 18.01 -11.08
N TYR A 49 21.43 18.36 -12.33
CA TYR A 49 20.49 18.19 -13.43
C TYR A 49 20.95 17.15 -14.44
N TYR A 50 19.99 16.55 -15.14
CA TYR A 50 20.26 15.54 -16.19
C TYR A 50 21.17 14.40 -15.73
N LYS A 51 21.01 13.96 -14.52
CA LYS A 51 21.89 13.01 -13.81
C LYS A 51 22.35 11.81 -14.65
N PRO A 52 21.48 11.11 -15.42
CA PRO A 52 21.93 9.95 -16.21
C PRO A 52 23.01 10.26 -17.25
N TRP A 53 23.06 11.50 -17.74
CA TRP A 53 23.95 11.96 -18.80
C TRP A 53 24.97 12.97 -18.33
N ASN A 54 24.90 13.39 -17.07
CA ASN A 54 25.75 14.43 -16.50
C ASN A 54 27.05 13.83 -15.99
N LYS A 55 28.16 14.19 -16.64
CA LYS A 55 29.50 13.68 -16.25
C LYS A 55 29.90 14.05 -14.82
N ALA A 56 29.56 15.26 -14.36
CA ALA A 56 29.81 15.66 -12.99
C ALA A 56 29.05 14.80 -11.98
N TYR A 57 27.79 14.47 -12.28
CA TYR A 57 27.01 13.54 -11.46
C TYR A 57 27.59 12.13 -11.50
N GLN A 58 27.96 11.62 -12.67
CA GLN A 58 28.53 10.27 -12.80
C GLN A 58 29.82 10.13 -11.99
N LYS A 59 30.68 11.13 -12.07
CA LYS A 59 31.93 11.18 -11.28
C LYS A 59 31.59 11.17 -9.78
N TRP A 60 30.76 12.10 -9.33
CA TRP A 60 30.30 12.15 -7.95
C TRP A 60 29.63 10.82 -7.49
N ALA A 61 28.81 10.21 -8.34
CA ALA A 61 28.15 8.96 -8.05
C ALA A 61 29.12 7.76 -7.92
N VAL A 62 30.23 7.77 -8.66
CA VAL A 62 31.31 6.80 -8.50
C VAL A 62 32.06 7.02 -7.18
N GLU A 63 32.43 8.28 -6.87
CA GLU A 63 33.06 8.64 -5.61
C GLU A 63 32.21 8.23 -4.40
N MET A 64 30.88 8.40 -4.50
CA MET A 64 29.93 7.98 -3.47
C MET A 64 29.58 6.49 -3.51
N GLY A 65 30.07 5.75 -4.50
CA GLY A 65 29.85 4.32 -4.66
C GLY A 65 28.42 3.91 -5.10
N PHE A 66 27.72 4.81 -5.76
CA PHE A 66 26.42 4.49 -6.40
C PHE A 66 26.63 3.85 -7.76
N TYR A 67 27.69 4.25 -8.48
CA TYR A 67 28.06 3.71 -9.77
C TYR A 67 29.42 3.00 -9.65
N ASP A 68 29.62 1.98 -10.46
CA ASP A 68 30.91 1.29 -10.54
C ASP A 68 31.88 2.01 -11.50
N LYS A 69 31.37 2.82 -12.43
CA LYS A 69 32.13 3.57 -13.41
C LYS A 69 31.38 4.80 -13.93
N GLU A 70 32.16 5.77 -14.47
CA GLU A 70 31.64 7.00 -15.05
C GLU A 70 31.11 6.75 -16.47
N GLU A 71 29.87 6.28 -16.57
CA GLU A 71 29.20 6.08 -17.85
C GLU A 71 27.74 6.55 -17.78
N PRO A 72 27.13 6.91 -18.93
CA PRO A 72 25.73 7.28 -18.96
C PRO A 72 24.84 6.16 -18.42
N PHE A 73 23.93 6.52 -17.53
CA PHE A 73 22.92 5.60 -17.08
C PHE A 73 21.79 5.50 -18.12
N VAL A 74 21.62 4.33 -18.70
CA VAL A 74 20.53 4.06 -19.64
C VAL A 74 19.35 3.48 -18.87
N PHE A 75 18.23 4.19 -18.91
CA PHE A 75 16.99 3.69 -18.33
C PHE A 75 16.39 2.61 -19.23
N GLN A 76 16.52 1.37 -18.83
CA GLN A 76 15.99 0.23 -19.58
C GLN A 76 14.53 -0.02 -19.16
N ILE A 77 13.61 0.16 -20.10
CA ILE A 77 12.19 -0.12 -19.89
C ILE A 77 11.76 -1.51 -20.38
N TYR A 78 12.62 -2.17 -21.15
CA TYR A 78 12.38 -3.52 -21.65
C TYR A 78 12.90 -4.57 -20.65
N LEU A 79 12.06 -5.51 -20.28
CA LEU A 79 12.39 -6.57 -19.31
C LEU A 79 12.70 -7.89 -20.04
N GLU A 80 13.97 -8.14 -20.30
CA GLU A 80 14.45 -9.36 -20.96
C GLU A 80 13.97 -10.67 -20.27
N PRO A 81 13.91 -10.78 -18.94
CA PRO A 81 13.38 -11.99 -18.30
C PRO A 81 11.95 -12.28 -18.70
N LEU A 82 11.11 -11.26 -18.91
CA LEU A 82 9.72 -11.47 -19.37
C LEU A 82 9.68 -11.88 -20.84
N ALA A 83 10.53 -11.32 -21.70
CA ALA A 83 10.65 -11.75 -23.08
C ALA A 83 11.07 -13.24 -23.19
N LYS A 84 12.00 -13.66 -22.34
CA LYS A 84 12.38 -15.09 -22.25
C LYS A 84 11.23 -15.94 -21.73
N LEU A 85 10.46 -15.42 -20.75
CA LEU A 85 9.30 -16.14 -20.21
C LEU A 85 8.18 -16.29 -21.25
N GLN A 86 7.93 -15.33 -22.12
CA GLN A 86 6.96 -15.46 -23.22
C GLN A 86 7.32 -16.57 -24.20
N ASN A 87 8.60 -16.89 -24.32
CA ASN A 87 9.07 -18.01 -25.11
C ASN A 87 9.21 -19.31 -24.28
N TYR A 88 8.36 -19.50 -23.28
CA TYR A 88 8.44 -20.61 -22.33
C TYR A 88 8.44 -22.00 -22.98
N GLN A 89 7.86 -22.13 -24.17
CA GLN A 89 7.86 -23.40 -24.91
C GLN A 89 9.29 -23.87 -25.29
N GLN A 90 10.20 -22.90 -25.49
CA GLN A 90 11.61 -23.14 -25.85
C GLN A 90 12.51 -23.32 -24.61
N LEU A 91 11.98 -23.14 -23.41
CA LEU A 91 12.75 -23.33 -22.19
C LEU A 91 13.01 -24.85 -21.94
N PRO A 92 14.11 -25.18 -21.28
CA PRO A 92 14.35 -26.53 -20.75
C PRO A 92 13.19 -26.95 -19.83
N ASP A 93 12.86 -28.23 -19.81
CA ASP A 93 11.69 -28.75 -19.10
C ASP A 93 11.68 -28.41 -17.61
N ASN A 94 12.84 -28.37 -16.97
CA ASN A 94 12.98 -27.97 -15.57
C ASN A 94 12.75 -26.47 -15.30
N LEU A 95 12.71 -25.63 -16.34
CA LEU A 95 12.47 -24.18 -16.26
C LEU A 95 11.11 -23.79 -16.86
N LYS A 96 10.39 -24.72 -17.47
CA LYS A 96 9.06 -24.43 -18.00
C LYS A 96 8.07 -24.09 -16.89
N PRO A 97 7.29 -23.03 -17.05
CA PRO A 97 6.21 -22.73 -16.11
C PRO A 97 5.15 -23.84 -16.12
N GLN A 98 4.38 -23.92 -15.06
CA GLN A 98 3.25 -24.85 -14.99
C GLN A 98 2.16 -24.47 -15.99
N LYS A 99 1.51 -25.46 -16.61
CA LYS A 99 0.52 -25.27 -17.69
C LYS A 99 -0.60 -24.27 -17.35
N HIS A 100 -1.05 -24.22 -16.10
CA HIS A 100 -2.09 -23.28 -15.68
C HIS A 100 -1.66 -21.81 -15.71
N LEU A 101 -0.35 -21.54 -15.80
CA LEU A 101 0.20 -20.18 -15.91
C LEU A 101 0.29 -19.69 -17.36
N PHE A 102 0.21 -20.56 -18.37
CA PHE A 102 0.46 -20.21 -19.76
C PHE A 102 -0.41 -19.03 -20.22
N LYS A 103 -1.72 -19.15 -20.05
CA LYS A 103 -2.65 -18.05 -20.40
C LYS A 103 -2.30 -16.73 -19.72
N ARG A 104 -1.90 -16.77 -18.44
CA ARG A 104 -1.51 -15.57 -17.70
C ARG A 104 -0.20 -14.96 -18.22
N ILE A 105 0.74 -15.80 -18.61
CA ILE A 105 2.01 -15.34 -19.20
C ILE A 105 1.73 -14.66 -20.53
N ASP A 106 0.98 -15.31 -21.42
CA ASP A 106 0.68 -14.80 -22.75
C ASP A 106 -0.12 -13.49 -22.71
N GLU A 107 -1.05 -13.34 -21.76
CA GLU A 107 -1.95 -12.20 -21.68
C GLU A 107 -1.42 -11.02 -20.84
N LYS A 108 -0.54 -11.27 -19.86
CA LYS A 108 -0.23 -10.29 -18.82
C LYS A 108 1.24 -10.01 -18.60
N MET A 109 2.13 -10.85 -19.08
CA MET A 109 3.57 -10.71 -18.79
C MET A 109 4.33 -10.19 -20.02
N ASP A 110 3.99 -8.97 -20.44
CA ASP A 110 4.67 -8.30 -21.54
C ASP A 110 6.03 -7.73 -21.08
N PRO A 111 7.10 -7.85 -21.89
CA PRO A 111 8.40 -7.26 -21.57
C PRO A 111 8.43 -5.73 -21.64
N LEU A 112 7.46 -5.10 -22.30
CA LEU A 112 7.30 -3.65 -22.34
C LEU A 112 6.28 -3.19 -21.30
N PRO A 113 6.41 -1.99 -20.76
CA PRO A 113 5.37 -1.37 -19.93
C PRO A 113 4.11 -1.17 -20.77
N ILE A 114 3.04 -1.84 -20.40
CA ILE A 114 1.74 -1.72 -21.03
C ILE A 114 0.74 -1.19 -20.02
N TRP A 115 -0.08 -0.24 -20.43
CA TRP A 115 -1.22 0.19 -19.64
C TRP A 115 -2.37 -0.80 -19.79
N TRP A 116 -2.86 -1.28 -18.68
CA TRP A 116 -4.06 -2.09 -18.58
C TRP A 116 -5.16 -1.29 -17.91
N SER A 117 -6.36 -1.37 -18.43
CA SER A 117 -7.51 -0.85 -17.70
C SER A 117 -7.72 -1.66 -16.43
N ASN A 118 -7.72 -0.97 -15.30
CA ASN A 118 -7.92 -1.59 -13.98
C ASN A 118 -9.40 -1.91 -13.71
N HIS A 119 -10.32 -1.38 -14.50
CA HIS A 119 -11.75 -1.56 -14.30
C HIS A 119 -12.46 -2.10 -15.53
N ASP A 120 -13.31 -3.10 -15.31
CA ASP A 120 -14.31 -3.53 -16.28
C ASP A 120 -15.39 -2.44 -16.38
N PRO A 121 -15.75 -1.95 -17.58
CA PRO A 121 -16.81 -0.97 -17.77
C PRO A 121 -18.17 -1.36 -17.17
N LYS A 122 -18.47 -2.66 -17.10
CA LYS A 122 -19.68 -3.16 -16.44
C LYS A 122 -19.63 -2.96 -14.93
N LYS A 123 -18.46 -3.16 -14.30
CA LYS A 123 -18.25 -2.93 -12.86
C LYS A 123 -18.34 -1.44 -12.53
N VAL A 124 -17.76 -0.57 -13.35
CA VAL A 124 -17.88 0.89 -13.20
C VAL A 124 -19.34 1.33 -13.23
N LYS A 125 -20.14 0.75 -14.12
CA LYS A 125 -21.57 1.05 -14.16
C LYS A 125 -22.34 0.59 -12.93
N GLN A 126 -21.96 -0.55 -12.38
CA GLN A 126 -22.62 -1.12 -11.19
C GLN A 126 -22.14 -0.49 -9.87
N TYR A 127 -20.85 -0.14 -9.81
CA TYR A 127 -20.18 0.44 -8.66
C TYR A 127 -19.44 1.72 -9.10
N PRO A 128 -20.15 2.85 -9.25
CA PRO A 128 -19.60 4.03 -9.93
C PRO A 128 -18.66 4.88 -9.07
N ILE A 129 -18.47 4.54 -7.81
CA ILE A 129 -17.73 5.36 -6.85
C ILE A 129 -16.39 4.69 -6.52
N HIS A 130 -15.30 5.44 -6.68
CA HIS A 130 -13.98 5.02 -6.25
C HIS A 130 -13.85 5.11 -4.73
N ALA A 131 -13.31 4.06 -4.11
CA ALA A 131 -13.09 4.04 -2.68
C ALA A 131 -11.61 3.84 -2.35
N ILE A 132 -11.03 4.80 -1.64
CA ILE A 132 -9.62 4.81 -1.31
C ILE A 132 -9.38 4.96 0.20
N THR A 133 -8.15 4.74 0.62
CA THR A 133 -7.74 4.96 2.00
C THR A 133 -6.64 6.00 2.09
N GLN A 134 -6.61 6.75 3.19
CA GLN A 134 -5.56 7.70 3.50
C GLN A 134 -4.93 7.40 4.86
N ARG A 135 -3.69 7.78 5.04
CA ARG A 135 -3.01 7.70 6.33
C ARG A 135 -3.34 8.92 7.17
N PRO A 136 -3.84 8.75 8.40
CA PRO A 136 -3.98 9.88 9.31
C PRO A 136 -2.60 10.40 9.72
N ALA A 137 -2.44 11.71 9.76
CA ALA A 137 -1.15 12.34 10.11
C ALA A 137 -0.69 12.01 11.54
N ALA A 138 -1.65 11.80 12.44
CA ALA A 138 -1.37 11.53 13.85
C ALA A 138 -1.18 10.03 14.17
N MET A 139 -1.37 9.11 13.21
CA MET A 139 -1.25 7.69 13.46
C MET A 139 -0.37 6.99 12.43
N TYR A 140 0.52 6.13 12.90
CA TYR A 140 1.32 5.26 12.05
C TYR A 140 0.61 3.92 11.89
N HIS A 141 -0.13 3.75 10.80
CA HIS A 141 -0.97 2.59 10.54
C HIS A 141 -1.81 2.20 11.78
N SER A 142 -2.04 0.93 12.02
CA SER A 142 -2.77 0.45 13.19
C SER A 142 -1.97 0.52 14.51
N TRP A 143 -0.67 0.83 14.45
CA TRP A 143 0.18 0.89 15.65
C TRP A 143 -0.22 2.03 16.59
N GLY A 144 -0.49 3.21 16.04
CA GLY A 144 -0.91 4.38 16.83
C GLY A 144 -2.28 4.22 17.48
N SER A 145 -3.12 3.31 17.00
CA SER A 145 -4.47 3.12 17.53
C SER A 145 -4.53 2.57 18.95
N GLN A 146 -3.40 2.12 19.50
CA GLN A 146 -3.28 1.70 20.89
C GLN A 146 -2.84 2.84 21.82
N ASN A 147 -2.41 3.96 21.25
CA ASN A 147 -1.98 5.13 22.00
C ASN A 147 -3.18 5.99 22.37
N VAL A 148 -3.45 6.13 23.66
CA VAL A 148 -4.60 6.87 24.19
C VAL A 148 -4.60 8.33 23.75
N TRP A 149 -3.44 8.98 23.71
CA TRP A 149 -3.32 10.37 23.27
C TRP A 149 -3.66 10.54 21.78
N LEU A 150 -3.23 9.61 20.94
CA LEU A 150 -3.54 9.67 19.51
C LEU A 150 -5.02 9.37 19.24
N ARG A 151 -5.65 8.51 20.04
CA ARG A 151 -7.10 8.27 19.94
C ARG A 151 -7.95 9.46 20.29
N GLN A 152 -7.46 10.38 21.12
CA GLN A 152 -8.16 11.64 21.36
C GLN A 152 -8.24 12.53 20.12
N ILE A 153 -7.33 12.36 19.17
CA ILE A 153 -7.33 13.07 17.89
C ILE A 153 -8.22 12.35 16.87
N HIS A 154 -8.10 11.01 16.82
CA HIS A 154 -8.79 10.14 15.87
C HIS A 154 -9.40 8.94 16.60
N GLY A 155 -10.46 9.17 17.38
CA GLY A 155 -11.11 8.11 18.16
C GLY A 155 -11.94 7.16 17.32
N SER A 156 -12.64 7.67 16.30
CA SER A 156 -13.49 6.88 15.41
C SER A 156 -13.10 7.08 13.95
N ASN A 157 -13.48 6.11 13.11
CA ASN A 157 -13.32 6.23 11.66
C ASN A 157 -14.60 6.73 11.02
N LYS A 158 -14.47 7.47 9.93
CA LYS A 158 -15.60 7.96 9.13
C LYS A 158 -15.34 7.73 7.66
N LEU A 159 -16.41 7.53 6.92
CA LEU A 159 -16.38 7.56 5.47
C LEU A 159 -16.56 9.00 5.01
N PHE A 160 -15.53 9.55 4.42
CA PHE A 160 -15.58 10.89 3.87
C PHE A 160 -16.16 10.86 2.46
N VAL A 161 -17.23 11.60 2.25
CA VAL A 161 -17.94 11.65 0.97
C VAL A 161 -17.92 13.06 0.38
N SER A 162 -17.97 13.14 -0.96
CA SER A 162 -17.98 14.41 -1.69
C SER A 162 -19.27 15.20 -1.44
N LYS A 163 -19.23 16.48 -1.82
CA LYS A 163 -20.41 17.36 -1.76
C LYS A 163 -21.53 16.87 -2.70
N GLY A 164 -21.17 16.29 -3.85
CA GLY A 164 -22.13 15.72 -4.80
C GLY A 164 -22.87 14.55 -4.20
N ILE A 165 -22.13 13.53 -3.73
CA ILE A 165 -22.71 12.35 -3.09
C ILE A 165 -23.53 12.73 -1.85
N TRP A 166 -23.03 13.69 -1.03
CA TRP A 166 -23.74 14.18 0.15
C TRP A 166 -25.12 14.71 -0.18
N LYS A 167 -25.21 15.53 -1.22
CA LYS A 167 -26.48 16.10 -1.68
C LYS A 167 -27.39 15.06 -2.31
N GLU A 168 -26.84 14.25 -3.22
CA GLU A 168 -27.58 13.21 -3.94
C GLU A 168 -28.26 12.23 -2.99
N LYS A 169 -27.52 11.77 -1.98
CA LYS A 169 -28.02 10.80 -0.99
C LYS A 169 -28.73 11.47 0.18
N ASN A 170 -28.86 12.80 0.18
CA ASN A 170 -29.49 13.58 1.24
C ASN A 170 -28.91 13.26 2.63
N PHE A 171 -27.59 13.20 2.72
CA PHE A 171 -26.89 12.98 4.00
C PHE A 171 -26.95 14.22 4.89
N LYS A 172 -26.96 13.95 6.20
CA LYS A 172 -26.83 14.95 7.29
C LYS A 172 -25.73 14.49 8.25
N ASP A 173 -25.27 15.41 9.09
CA ASP A 173 -24.30 15.05 10.13
C ASP A 173 -24.88 13.97 11.06
N GLY A 174 -24.10 12.94 11.32
CA GLY A 174 -24.50 11.78 12.10
C GLY A 174 -25.14 10.64 11.29
N ASP A 175 -25.36 10.84 9.99
CA ASP A 175 -25.90 9.78 9.13
C ASP A 175 -24.88 8.66 8.87
N TRP A 176 -25.41 7.55 8.39
CA TRP A 176 -24.66 6.34 8.07
C TRP A 176 -24.93 5.91 6.64
N ALA A 177 -23.95 5.21 6.08
CA ALA A 177 -24.05 4.65 4.74
C ALA A 177 -23.69 3.17 4.72
N ARG A 178 -24.35 2.45 3.81
CA ARG A 178 -23.91 1.15 3.34
C ARG A 178 -23.02 1.34 2.13
N LEU A 179 -21.80 0.85 2.21
CA LEU A 179 -20.93 0.67 1.05
C LEU A 179 -21.02 -0.76 0.61
N THR A 180 -21.20 -0.96 -0.69
CA THR A 180 -21.25 -2.28 -1.32
C THR A 180 -20.25 -2.33 -2.46
N SER A 181 -19.38 -3.33 -2.44
CA SER A 181 -18.51 -3.72 -3.55
C SER A 181 -18.99 -5.03 -4.16
N GLU A 182 -18.31 -5.50 -5.17
CA GLU A 182 -18.57 -6.85 -5.72
C GLU A 182 -18.32 -7.98 -4.72
N ASN A 183 -17.56 -7.72 -3.66
CA ASN A 183 -17.15 -8.76 -2.70
C ASN A 183 -18.01 -8.80 -1.44
N SER A 184 -18.41 -7.64 -0.94
CA SER A 184 -19.14 -7.55 0.33
C SER A 184 -19.76 -6.17 0.56
N SER A 185 -20.35 -5.95 1.73
CA SER A 185 -20.85 -4.65 2.16
C SER A 185 -20.49 -4.35 3.62
N ILE A 186 -20.36 -3.06 3.92
CA ILE A 186 -20.17 -2.53 5.28
C ILE A 186 -21.15 -1.40 5.53
N VAL A 187 -21.51 -1.19 6.80
CA VAL A 187 -22.32 -0.02 7.23
C VAL A 187 -21.48 0.81 8.18
N VAL A 188 -21.30 2.08 7.85
CA VAL A 188 -20.31 2.97 8.49
C VAL A 188 -20.83 4.41 8.61
N PRO A 189 -20.36 5.18 9.61
CA PRO A 189 -20.73 6.59 9.73
C PRO A 189 -20.10 7.41 8.61
N VAL A 190 -20.81 8.43 8.13
CA VAL A 190 -20.37 9.32 7.06
C VAL A 190 -19.97 10.69 7.57
N ALA A 191 -19.11 11.37 6.82
CA ALA A 191 -18.75 12.76 7.03
C ALA A 191 -18.58 13.47 5.67
N LEU A 192 -18.97 14.75 5.63
CA LEU A 192 -18.78 15.57 4.44
C LEU A 192 -17.31 16.00 4.28
N MET A 193 -16.78 15.79 3.07
CA MET A 193 -15.49 16.34 2.64
C MET A 193 -15.69 17.20 1.39
N LYS A 194 -15.54 18.53 1.55
CA LYS A 194 -15.90 19.49 0.48
C LYS A 194 -14.89 19.56 -0.66
N SER A 195 -13.63 19.15 -0.41
CA SER A 195 -12.50 19.33 -1.33
C SER A 195 -11.95 17.99 -1.84
N GLN A 196 -12.83 17.10 -2.27
CA GLN A 196 -12.43 15.83 -2.91
C GLN A 196 -13.17 15.66 -4.24
N ASN A 197 -12.73 14.71 -5.06
CA ASN A 197 -13.41 14.34 -6.29
C ASN A 197 -14.84 13.89 -6.03
N GLU A 198 -15.74 14.25 -6.95
CA GLU A 198 -17.17 13.98 -6.79
C GLU A 198 -17.54 12.49 -6.86
N ASP A 199 -16.71 11.69 -7.53
CA ASP A 199 -16.86 10.25 -7.72
C ASP A 199 -16.06 9.40 -6.74
N THR A 200 -15.51 10.01 -5.69
CA THR A 200 -14.59 9.33 -4.77
C THR A 200 -15.09 9.41 -3.33
N VAL A 201 -14.94 8.33 -2.60
CA VAL A 201 -15.04 8.28 -1.13
C VAL A 201 -13.73 7.79 -0.55
N TRP A 202 -13.43 8.22 0.68
CA TRP A 202 -12.23 7.75 1.35
C TRP A 202 -12.42 7.59 2.86
N THR A 203 -11.52 6.84 3.47
CA THR A 203 -11.49 6.62 4.92
C THR A 203 -10.06 6.52 5.42
N TRP A 204 -9.86 6.67 6.72
CA TRP A 204 -8.56 6.43 7.33
C TRP A 204 -8.22 4.94 7.34
N ASN A 205 -6.98 4.61 6.98
CA ASN A 205 -6.52 3.21 6.91
C ASN A 205 -6.08 2.63 8.28
N ALA A 206 -5.95 3.46 9.29
CA ALA A 206 -5.37 3.07 10.58
C ALA A 206 -6.40 2.92 11.70
N ILE A 207 -7.62 3.42 11.52
CA ILE A 207 -8.64 3.56 12.55
C ILE A 207 -9.69 2.47 12.37
N GLY A 208 -9.27 1.21 12.54
CA GLY A 208 -10.13 0.05 12.37
C GLY A 208 -10.21 -0.87 13.59
N LYS A 209 -9.51 -0.51 14.65
CA LYS A 209 -9.51 -1.33 15.87
C LYS A 209 -10.86 -1.26 16.56
N ARG A 210 -11.28 -2.43 16.99
CA ARG A 210 -12.57 -2.64 17.65
C ARG A 210 -12.34 -3.47 18.91
N LYS A 211 -13.39 -4.12 19.35
CA LYS A 211 -13.40 -5.08 20.46
C LYS A 211 -12.13 -5.94 20.47
N GLY A 212 -11.55 -6.13 21.64
CA GLY A 212 -10.33 -6.90 21.84
C GLY A 212 -9.03 -6.17 21.52
N SER A 213 -9.08 -4.91 21.11
CA SER A 213 -7.90 -4.07 21.04
C SER A 213 -7.41 -3.72 22.45
N TRP A 214 -6.09 -3.64 22.62
CA TRP A 214 -5.50 -3.32 23.92
C TRP A 214 -6.02 -1.97 24.46
N ALA A 215 -6.41 -1.97 25.73
CA ALA A 215 -6.98 -0.82 26.44
C ALA A 215 -8.24 -0.21 25.78
N LEU A 216 -8.95 -0.94 24.92
CA LEU A 216 -10.19 -0.53 24.30
C LEU A 216 -11.33 -1.41 24.81
N ASP A 217 -12.22 -0.83 25.60
CA ASP A 217 -13.46 -1.47 26.02
C ASP A 217 -14.41 -1.65 24.84
N GLU A 218 -15.14 -2.75 24.81
CA GLU A 218 -16.07 -3.07 23.71
C GLU A 218 -17.31 -2.16 23.67
N ASN A 219 -17.59 -1.46 24.75
CA ASN A 219 -18.74 -0.59 24.88
C ASN A 219 -18.47 0.88 24.55
N VAL A 220 -17.20 1.26 24.33
CA VAL A 220 -16.87 2.63 23.95
C VAL A 220 -17.18 2.90 22.49
N GLU A 221 -17.46 4.15 22.17
CA GLU A 221 -17.79 4.61 20.82
C GLU A 221 -16.73 4.18 19.78
N GLU A 222 -15.46 4.31 20.10
CA GLU A 222 -14.33 3.89 19.25
C GLU A 222 -14.42 2.42 18.82
N ALA A 223 -14.86 1.54 19.73
CA ALA A 223 -15.03 0.12 19.44
C ALA A 223 -16.22 -0.15 18.52
N ASN A 224 -17.22 0.71 18.53
CA ASN A 224 -18.42 0.57 17.72
C ASN A 224 -18.28 1.23 16.34
N GLU A 225 -17.43 2.25 16.19
CA GLU A 225 -17.24 3.00 14.95
C GLU A 225 -15.94 2.67 14.22
N GLY A 226 -15.08 1.82 14.79
CA GLY A 226 -13.86 1.37 14.12
C GLY A 226 -14.17 0.46 12.92
N PHE A 227 -13.61 0.79 11.75
CA PHE A 227 -13.71 -0.05 10.55
C PHE A 227 -12.52 0.18 9.61
N ILE A 228 -12.35 -0.76 8.69
CA ILE A 228 -11.39 -0.65 7.59
C ILE A 228 -12.07 -1.07 6.29
N ILE A 229 -11.68 -0.44 5.20
CA ILE A 229 -12.26 -0.69 3.88
C ILE A 229 -11.86 -2.04 3.27
N ASN A 230 -10.84 -2.68 3.84
CA ASN A 230 -10.35 -3.99 3.38
C ASN A 230 -11.43 -5.08 3.38
N HIS A 231 -12.48 -4.92 4.17
CA HIS A 231 -13.63 -5.84 4.13
C HIS A 231 -14.37 -5.84 2.78
N LEU A 232 -14.17 -4.82 1.96
CA LEU A 232 -14.75 -4.69 0.62
C LEU A 232 -13.84 -5.21 -0.50
N ILE A 233 -12.60 -5.57 -0.17
CA ILE A 233 -11.58 -6.02 -1.13
C ILE A 233 -11.39 -7.54 -1.00
N SER A 234 -11.20 -8.21 -2.13
CA SER A 234 -10.76 -9.60 -2.14
C SER A 234 -9.26 -9.67 -2.42
N ASP A 235 -8.54 -10.48 -1.63
CA ASP A 235 -7.13 -10.77 -1.86
C ASP A 235 -6.90 -11.63 -3.10
N LEU A 236 -7.97 -12.27 -3.58
CA LEU A 236 -7.91 -13.20 -4.69
C LEU A 236 -8.87 -12.82 -5.81
N LEU A 237 -8.39 -12.91 -7.02
CA LEU A 237 -9.21 -12.84 -8.22
C LEU A 237 -10.20 -14.02 -8.29
N PRO A 238 -11.27 -13.94 -9.09
CA PRO A 238 -12.14 -15.06 -9.37
C PRO A 238 -11.36 -16.29 -9.87
N LYS A 239 -11.94 -17.47 -9.71
CA LYS A 239 -11.35 -18.71 -10.28
C LYS A 239 -11.24 -18.57 -11.80
N ASN A 240 -10.11 -18.94 -12.35
CA ASN A 240 -9.92 -19.07 -13.78
C ASN A 240 -10.53 -20.39 -14.30
N ASP A 241 -10.47 -20.61 -15.61
CA ASP A 241 -10.98 -21.81 -16.28
C ASP A 241 -10.35 -23.12 -15.76
N SER A 242 -9.12 -23.06 -15.24
CA SER A 242 -8.42 -24.18 -14.62
C SER A 242 -8.70 -24.35 -13.13
N GLY A 243 -9.61 -23.56 -12.55
CA GLY A 243 -9.99 -23.63 -11.15
C GLY A 243 -9.04 -22.92 -10.18
N TYR A 244 -7.95 -22.33 -10.66
CA TYR A 244 -7.01 -21.59 -9.83
C TYR A 244 -7.49 -20.16 -9.56
N ARG A 245 -7.10 -19.61 -8.41
CA ARG A 245 -7.27 -18.21 -8.08
C ARG A 245 -5.91 -17.55 -7.96
N TYR A 246 -5.72 -16.45 -8.67
CA TYR A 246 -4.54 -15.61 -8.53
C TYR A 246 -4.75 -14.56 -7.47
N SER A 247 -3.67 -14.02 -6.93
CA SER A 247 -3.75 -12.86 -6.04
C SER A 247 -4.27 -11.63 -6.81
N ASN A 248 -5.02 -10.78 -6.11
CA ASN A 248 -5.44 -9.48 -6.62
C ASN A 248 -4.25 -8.50 -6.54
N SER A 249 -3.32 -8.65 -7.45
CA SER A 249 -2.07 -7.91 -7.51
C SER A 249 -1.58 -7.79 -8.95
N ASP A 250 -0.70 -6.84 -9.16
CA ASP A 250 0.01 -6.74 -10.44
C ASP A 250 0.74 -8.05 -10.76
N PRO A 251 0.54 -8.64 -11.95
CA PRO A 251 1.08 -9.96 -12.28
C PRO A 251 2.61 -10.00 -12.40
N ILE A 252 3.26 -8.86 -12.57
CA ILE A 252 4.71 -8.74 -12.78
C ILE A 252 5.41 -8.35 -11.49
N THR A 253 4.95 -7.26 -10.84
CA THR A 253 5.60 -6.72 -9.65
C THR A 253 5.07 -7.30 -8.34
N GLY A 254 3.90 -7.92 -8.36
CA GLY A 254 3.21 -8.38 -7.15
C GLY A 254 2.57 -7.27 -6.32
N GLN A 255 2.54 -6.03 -6.81
CA GLN A 255 1.94 -4.91 -6.12
C GLN A 255 0.45 -5.14 -5.92
N ALA A 256 -0.04 -5.01 -4.69
CA ALA A 256 -1.45 -5.19 -4.36
C ALA A 256 -2.35 -4.12 -5.00
N ALA A 257 -3.47 -4.56 -5.56
CA ALA A 257 -4.43 -3.69 -6.28
C ALA A 257 -5.53 -3.18 -5.35
N TRP A 258 -5.19 -2.48 -4.30
CA TRP A 258 -6.15 -1.99 -3.29
C TRP A 258 -6.74 -0.61 -3.57
N TYR A 259 -6.21 0.14 -4.53
CA TYR A 259 -6.76 1.44 -4.95
C TYR A 259 -7.79 1.33 -6.07
N ASP A 260 -7.99 0.15 -6.59
CA ASP A 260 -8.95 -0.11 -7.68
C ASP A 260 -10.32 -0.55 -7.15
N LEU A 261 -10.63 -0.23 -5.90
CA LEU A 261 -11.91 -0.56 -5.28
C LEU A 261 -13.02 0.35 -5.78
N LEU A 262 -14.05 -0.26 -6.36
CA LEU A 262 -15.27 0.37 -6.76
C LEU A 262 -16.41 -0.02 -5.82
N VAL A 263 -17.25 0.95 -5.48
CA VAL A 263 -18.37 0.76 -4.56
C VAL A 263 -19.64 1.48 -5.03
N ASN A 264 -20.76 1.01 -4.50
CA ASN A 264 -22.00 1.76 -4.45
C ASN A 264 -22.24 2.25 -3.02
N ILE A 265 -22.98 3.34 -2.87
CA ILE A 265 -23.30 3.95 -1.58
C ILE A 265 -24.79 4.19 -1.42
N GLU A 266 -25.33 3.80 -0.27
CA GLU A 266 -26.73 3.98 0.09
C GLU A 266 -26.83 4.51 1.52
N LYS A 267 -27.75 5.44 1.76
CA LYS A 267 -28.06 5.89 3.12
C LYS A 267 -28.72 4.77 3.91
N VAL A 268 -28.38 4.64 5.18
CA VAL A 268 -28.96 3.67 6.12
C VAL A 268 -29.58 4.40 7.29
N ASP A 269 -30.81 4.07 7.60
CA ASP A 269 -31.54 4.67 8.72
C ASP A 269 -31.22 3.93 10.03
N ASN A 270 -30.96 4.72 11.08
CA ASN A 270 -30.84 4.30 12.47
C ASN A 270 -29.89 3.13 12.80
N PRO A 271 -28.71 2.98 12.21
CA PRO A 271 -27.74 2.02 12.72
C PRO A 271 -27.14 2.53 14.04
N SER A 272 -26.92 1.62 14.96
CA SER A 272 -26.29 1.95 16.26
C SER A 272 -24.79 1.66 16.32
N LYS A 273 -24.27 0.95 15.32
CA LYS A 273 -22.86 0.54 15.25
C LYS A 273 -22.45 0.13 13.85
N VAL A 274 -21.15 0.14 13.59
CA VAL A 274 -20.56 -0.38 12.35
C VAL A 274 -20.97 -1.84 12.15
N SER A 275 -21.47 -2.15 10.96
CA SER A 275 -21.72 -3.51 10.52
C SER A 275 -20.65 -3.93 9.51
N LEU A 276 -20.00 -5.06 9.78
CA LEU A 276 -18.97 -5.64 8.94
C LEU A 276 -19.41 -7.04 8.50
N PRO A 277 -18.94 -7.53 7.35
CA PRO A 277 -19.22 -8.89 6.91
C PRO A 277 -18.65 -9.89 7.93
N GLN A 278 -19.43 -10.91 8.20
CA GLN A 278 -18.96 -12.04 8.99
C GLN A 278 -18.32 -13.03 8.03
N PHE A 279 -17.02 -13.16 8.14
CA PHE A 279 -16.32 -14.24 7.45
C PHE A 279 -16.44 -15.52 8.26
N PRO A 280 -16.69 -16.67 7.62
CA PRO A 280 -16.60 -17.94 8.34
C PRO A 280 -15.22 -18.02 8.97
N VAL A 281 -15.17 -18.28 10.27
CA VAL A 281 -13.93 -18.66 10.92
C VAL A 281 -13.48 -19.91 10.18
N LEU A 282 -12.47 -19.78 9.34
CA LEU A 282 -11.78 -20.93 8.80
C LEU A 282 -11.28 -21.67 10.03
N SER A 283 -11.94 -22.76 10.37
CA SER A 283 -11.37 -23.72 11.31
C SER A 283 -9.97 -23.93 10.78
N SER A 284 -8.97 -23.58 11.59
CA SER A 284 -7.57 -23.81 11.23
C SER A 284 -7.53 -25.20 10.62
N PRO A 285 -7.08 -25.39 9.37
CA PRO A 285 -6.98 -26.74 8.82
C PRO A 285 -5.92 -27.54 9.55
N VAL A 286 -5.56 -27.07 10.74
CA VAL A 286 -4.39 -27.61 11.32
C VAL A 286 -4.45 -27.55 12.77
N ASN A 287 -4.41 -28.60 13.01
CA ASN A 287 -3.35 -29.31 13.74
C ASN A 287 -2.17 -29.81 12.89
N VAL A 288 -1.58 -29.02 12.02
CA VAL A 288 -0.29 -29.34 11.43
C VAL A 288 0.74 -29.21 12.53
N GLY A 289 1.14 -30.34 13.09
CA GLY A 289 2.30 -30.43 13.96
C GLY A 289 2.08 -30.16 15.45
N VAL A 290 0.85 -30.08 15.93
CA VAL A 290 0.58 -30.20 17.37
C VAL A 290 0.06 -31.60 17.61
N ASP A 291 0.96 -32.54 17.79
CA ASP A 291 0.61 -33.78 18.49
C ASP A 291 -0.07 -33.39 19.80
N LYS A 292 -1.35 -33.62 19.86
CA LYS A 292 -2.02 -33.70 21.16
C LYS A 292 -1.43 -34.94 21.83
N LYS A 293 -0.30 -34.74 22.53
CA LYS A 293 0.07 -35.69 23.54
C LYS A 293 -1.08 -35.79 24.50
N LYS A 294 -1.71 -36.97 24.46
CA LYS A 294 -2.68 -37.41 25.44
C LYS A 294 -2.14 -37.31 26.86
#